data_85969de07cf1b8cd89047ec072ecbfc1
#
_entry.id   85969de07cf1b8cd89047ec072ecbfc1
#
_cell.length_a   1.000
_cell.length_b   1.000
_cell.length_c   1.000
_cell.angle_alpha   90.00
_cell.angle_beta   90.00
_cell.angle_gamma   90.00
#
_symmetry.space_group_name_H-M   'P 1'
#
loop_
_entity.id
_entity.type
_entity.pdbx_description
1 polymer ?
#
loop_
_entity_poly.entity_id
_entity_poly.type
_entity_poly.pdbx_seq_one_letter_code
_entity_poly.pdbx_strand_id
1 'polypeptide(L)'
;MMRFFTLFAGPPRLALLVAGCLLTAPAAFGQNKYQVAGEAILDKLNTKFYNASKQLYVEQVDGNEDIIVERGGASYVWPASHMLRALRYGALANPAKYTARLKSYAYALDQYRQNGKYASDIVPGADPLYDDNAIVGLALLDAYQQVLPTETGLFDRSLIGLNYCLDARDASWGVPQKEAELGWGKFYSQATILPALHCALLAKNSTDPKYLDIAKRYYELINDPSRLLRNGSTNLLNQFSFNNNGSWSLAGHGENGGGYRAYQTTPDIQLALRLYQRTSDSRYLDDATLMANACLKQWYSPGQGVREISFWGGSDMVEMLVDFYEVDRNAKWLDAARNIVDYLIDYGRDQLGYYPGSYSDADGTWNLDRRYLFPARVQMMGQACAAAAILRVAQVTGTPLATTTSAAAKAADLFPNPVTSRLTLHANRTPVAGNVLVTNSLGQPVLTTSAPAGTLDASALAPGVYTVSWQEGAQRVAKRFIKQAN
;
A
#
# COMPACT_ATOMS: atom_id res chain seq x y z
N MET A 1 -44.36 22.74 -75.61
CA MET A 1 -43.02 23.05 -76.06
C MET A 1 -42.06 22.99 -74.90
N MET A 2 -41.43 21.84 -74.66
CA MET A 2 -40.44 21.69 -73.60
C MET A 2 -39.49 20.59 -74.00
N ARG A 3 -38.21 20.93 -74.15
CA ARG A 3 -37.15 20.01 -74.55
C ARG A 3 -36.57 19.32 -73.32
N PHE A 4 -36.52 17.98 -73.33
CA PHE A 4 -35.78 17.17 -72.39
C PHE A 4 -34.32 17.17 -72.68
N PHE A 5 -33.48 17.40 -71.69
CA PHE A 5 -32.06 17.09 -71.70
C PHE A 5 -31.81 15.91 -70.75
N THR A 6 -31.37 14.81 -71.33
CA THR A 6 -30.92 13.61 -70.62
C THR A 6 -29.43 13.80 -70.29
N LEU A 7 -29.08 13.73 -69.01
CA LEU A 7 -27.67 13.69 -68.56
C LEU A 7 -27.38 12.25 -68.10
N PHE A 8 -26.38 11.64 -68.72
CA PHE A 8 -25.82 10.35 -68.37
C PHE A 8 -25.09 10.44 -67.04
N ALA A 9 -25.49 9.62 -66.08
CA ALA A 9 -24.80 9.42 -64.81
C ALA A 9 -23.89 8.16 -64.94
N GLY A 10 -22.58 8.34 -64.86
CA GLY A 10 -21.60 7.23 -64.74
C GLY A 10 -21.59 6.66 -63.34
N PRO A 11 -21.15 5.41 -63.18
CA PRO A 11 -21.19 4.73 -61.86
C PRO A 11 -20.16 5.28 -60.87
N PRO A 12 -20.52 5.36 -59.57
CA PRO A 12 -19.56 5.83 -58.57
C PRO A 12 -18.48 4.76 -58.31
N ARG A 13 -17.22 5.16 -58.44
CA ARG A 13 -16.07 4.37 -57.99
C ARG A 13 -16.08 4.29 -56.47
N LEU A 14 -16.33 3.06 -55.98
CA LEU A 14 -16.23 2.73 -54.57
C LEU A 14 -14.74 2.76 -54.16
N ALA A 15 -14.33 3.83 -53.49
CA ALA A 15 -13.01 3.90 -52.85
C ALA A 15 -13.09 3.11 -51.55
N LEU A 16 -12.50 1.91 -51.52
CA LEU A 16 -12.31 1.10 -50.32
C LEU A 16 -11.25 1.79 -49.46
N LEU A 17 -11.69 2.53 -48.44
CA LEU A 17 -10.85 3.00 -47.35
C LEU A 17 -10.60 1.79 -46.41
N VAL A 18 -9.47 1.12 -46.61
CA VAL A 18 -8.95 0.17 -45.63
C VAL A 18 -8.43 0.99 -44.44
N ALA A 19 -9.28 1.24 -43.47
CA ALA A 19 -8.86 1.73 -42.16
C ALA A 19 -8.07 0.59 -41.47
N GLY A 20 -6.75 0.64 -41.65
CA GLY A 20 -5.84 -0.19 -40.86
C GLY A 20 -5.96 0.21 -39.39
N CYS A 21 -6.76 -0.51 -38.62
CA CYS A 21 -6.66 -0.50 -37.17
C CYS A 21 -5.27 -1.06 -36.82
N LEU A 22 -4.28 -0.18 -36.72
CA LEU A 22 -3.08 -0.44 -35.96
C LEU A 22 -3.54 -0.63 -34.49
N LEU A 23 -3.85 -1.88 -34.14
CA LEU A 23 -3.84 -2.34 -32.77
C LEU A 23 -2.42 -2.13 -32.26
N THR A 24 -2.14 -0.96 -31.69
CA THR A 24 -0.97 -0.75 -30.86
C THR A 24 -1.15 -1.69 -29.67
N ALA A 25 -0.54 -2.86 -29.73
CA ALA A 25 -0.38 -3.69 -28.56
C ALA A 25 0.19 -2.80 -27.45
N PRO A 26 -0.42 -2.77 -26.26
CA PRO A 26 0.15 -2.01 -25.16
C PRO A 26 1.57 -2.53 -24.97
N ALA A 27 2.56 -1.64 -25.02
CA ALA A 27 3.94 -1.98 -24.76
C ALA A 27 3.93 -2.73 -23.41
N ALA A 28 4.34 -3.98 -23.40
CA ALA A 28 4.51 -4.76 -22.20
C ALA A 28 5.63 -4.08 -21.38
N PHE A 29 5.25 -3.10 -20.56
CA PHE A 29 6.13 -2.57 -19.54
C PHE A 29 6.48 -3.75 -18.63
N GLY A 30 7.77 -4.08 -18.51
CA GLY A 30 8.23 -5.13 -17.60
C GLY A 30 7.64 -4.85 -16.22
N GLN A 31 6.94 -5.83 -15.65
CA GLN A 31 6.36 -5.70 -14.33
C GLN A 31 7.44 -5.34 -13.32
N ASN A 32 7.14 -4.37 -12.47
CA ASN A 32 8.00 -3.99 -11.36
C ASN A 32 8.17 -5.20 -10.40
N LYS A 33 9.38 -5.44 -9.90
CA LYS A 33 9.66 -6.56 -8.97
C LYS A 33 8.69 -6.60 -7.77
N TYR A 34 8.29 -5.44 -7.27
CA TYR A 34 7.33 -5.33 -6.16
C TYR A 34 5.92 -5.75 -6.60
N GLN A 35 5.50 -5.37 -7.79
CA GLN A 35 4.21 -5.80 -8.33
C GLN A 35 4.18 -7.32 -8.49
N VAL A 36 5.21 -7.91 -9.09
CA VAL A 36 5.32 -9.37 -9.26
C VAL A 36 5.27 -10.09 -7.90
N ALA A 37 6.04 -9.63 -6.93
CA ALA A 37 6.08 -10.23 -5.60
C ALA A 37 4.74 -10.10 -4.86
N GLY A 38 4.12 -8.92 -4.89
CA GLY A 38 2.85 -8.68 -4.23
C GLY A 38 1.68 -9.44 -4.87
N GLU A 39 1.64 -9.51 -6.21
CA GLU A 39 0.64 -10.31 -6.93
C GLU A 39 0.78 -11.81 -6.63
N ALA A 40 2.00 -12.33 -6.52
CA ALA A 40 2.24 -13.74 -6.19
C ALA A 40 1.67 -14.10 -4.81
N ILE A 41 1.75 -13.17 -3.82
CA ILE A 41 1.15 -13.38 -2.51
C ILE A 41 -0.38 -13.37 -2.62
N LEU A 42 -0.96 -12.40 -3.35
CA LEU A 42 -2.41 -12.33 -3.55
C LEU A 42 -2.96 -13.57 -4.25
N ASP A 43 -2.24 -14.09 -5.25
CA ASP A 43 -2.62 -15.33 -5.95
C ASP A 43 -2.63 -16.52 -5.00
N LYS A 44 -1.63 -16.61 -4.13
CA LYS A 44 -1.54 -17.65 -3.12
C LYS A 44 -2.68 -17.53 -2.09
N LEU A 45 -2.99 -16.33 -1.61
CA LEU A 45 -4.13 -16.06 -0.76
C LEU A 45 -5.45 -16.49 -1.42
N ASN A 46 -5.65 -16.10 -2.68
CA ASN A 46 -6.83 -16.46 -3.46
C ASN A 46 -6.98 -17.98 -3.68
N THR A 47 -5.86 -18.71 -3.72
CA THR A 47 -5.86 -20.14 -3.99
C THR A 47 -5.98 -20.98 -2.72
N LYS A 48 -5.32 -20.54 -1.62
CA LYS A 48 -5.14 -21.36 -0.41
C LYS A 48 -6.03 -20.95 0.76
N PHE A 49 -6.41 -19.67 0.85
CA PHE A 49 -7.18 -19.14 1.99
C PHE A 49 -8.62 -18.80 1.65
N TYR A 50 -8.98 -18.78 0.36
CA TYR A 50 -10.32 -18.33 -0.03
C TYR A 50 -11.37 -19.42 0.13
N ASN A 51 -12.36 -19.16 0.98
CA ASN A 51 -13.55 -19.97 1.13
C ASN A 51 -14.63 -19.50 0.13
N ALA A 52 -14.78 -20.22 -0.97
CA ALA A 52 -15.70 -19.86 -2.04
C ALA A 52 -17.19 -19.86 -1.61
N SER A 53 -17.56 -20.74 -0.66
CA SER A 53 -18.96 -20.81 -0.17
C SER A 53 -19.37 -19.58 0.64
N LYS A 54 -18.40 -18.94 1.30
CA LYS A 54 -18.59 -17.71 2.08
C LYS A 54 -18.19 -16.45 1.32
N GLN A 55 -17.42 -16.58 0.25
CA GLN A 55 -16.73 -15.47 -0.41
C GLN A 55 -15.80 -14.67 0.53
N LEU A 56 -15.30 -15.32 1.58
CA LEU A 56 -14.41 -14.79 2.60
C LEU A 56 -13.10 -15.58 2.62
N TYR A 57 -12.11 -15.07 3.32
CA TYR A 57 -10.85 -15.77 3.56
C TYR A 57 -10.84 -16.36 4.96
N VAL A 58 -10.26 -17.55 5.10
CA VAL A 58 -10.09 -18.19 6.41
C VAL A 58 -8.92 -17.56 7.16
N GLU A 59 -8.90 -17.74 8.48
CA GLU A 59 -7.85 -17.22 9.35
C GLU A 59 -6.49 -17.88 9.06
N GLN A 60 -6.50 -19.19 8.85
CA GLN A 60 -5.28 -20.00 8.82
C GLN A 60 -5.38 -21.17 7.83
N VAL A 61 -4.23 -21.58 7.32
CA VAL A 61 -4.00 -22.89 6.70
C VAL A 61 -2.95 -23.65 7.51
N ASP A 62 -2.94 -24.98 7.41
CA ASP A 62 -1.95 -25.83 8.05
C ASP A 62 -0.65 -25.97 7.23
N GLY A 63 0.28 -26.81 7.71
CA GLY A 63 1.56 -27.07 7.04
C GLY A 63 1.45 -27.80 5.69
N ASN A 64 0.29 -28.38 5.37
CA ASN A 64 -0.02 -28.95 4.07
C ASN A 64 -0.75 -27.98 3.15
N GLU A 65 -0.95 -26.74 3.61
CA GLU A 65 -1.73 -25.70 2.93
C GLU A 65 -3.24 -26.02 2.87
N ASP A 66 -3.73 -26.88 3.77
CA ASP A 66 -5.16 -27.17 3.90
C ASP A 66 -5.84 -26.16 4.82
N ILE A 67 -7.06 -25.77 4.43
CA ILE A 67 -7.85 -24.80 5.19
C ILE A 67 -8.18 -25.36 6.58
N ILE A 68 -7.82 -24.60 7.62
CA ILE A 68 -8.28 -24.85 8.98
C ILE A 68 -9.64 -24.18 9.15
N VAL A 69 -10.69 -25.01 9.24
CA VAL A 69 -12.06 -24.51 9.39
C VAL A 69 -12.30 -24.15 10.86
N GLU A 70 -12.22 -22.88 11.17
CA GLU A 70 -12.58 -22.29 12.44
C GLU A 70 -13.65 -21.21 12.21
N ARG A 71 -14.38 -20.81 13.25
CA ARG A 71 -15.29 -19.64 13.23
C ARG A 71 -16.22 -19.54 12.01
N GLY A 72 -16.88 -20.62 11.70
CA GLY A 72 -17.78 -20.65 10.55
C GLY A 72 -17.10 -20.57 9.18
N GLY A 73 -15.76 -20.74 9.12
CA GLY A 73 -14.99 -20.76 7.88
C GLY A 73 -14.59 -19.39 7.34
N ALA A 74 -14.43 -18.41 8.24
CA ALA A 74 -13.89 -17.09 7.95
C ALA A 74 -12.84 -16.67 8.99
N SER A 75 -12.03 -15.66 8.67
CA SER A 75 -11.14 -14.99 9.62
C SER A 75 -11.91 -14.10 10.59
N TYR A 76 -11.23 -13.55 11.58
CA TYR A 76 -11.75 -12.38 12.30
C TYR A 76 -11.90 -11.19 11.36
N VAL A 77 -12.74 -10.22 11.74
CA VAL A 77 -13.02 -9.03 10.92
C VAL A 77 -11.80 -8.12 10.77
N TRP A 78 -10.95 -8.04 11.80
CA TRP A 78 -9.69 -7.28 11.72
C TRP A 78 -8.74 -7.83 10.64
N PRO A 79 -8.32 -9.10 10.64
CA PRO A 79 -7.61 -9.70 9.51
C PRO A 79 -8.33 -9.54 8.17
N ALA A 80 -9.65 -9.64 8.15
CA ALA A 80 -10.45 -9.45 6.94
C ALA A 80 -10.30 -8.04 6.35
N SER A 81 -10.21 -7.01 7.19
CA SER A 81 -9.96 -5.63 6.74
C SER A 81 -8.57 -5.46 6.09
N HIS A 82 -7.55 -6.13 6.62
CA HIS A 82 -6.22 -6.16 6.01
C HIS A 82 -6.21 -6.88 4.66
N MET A 83 -7.00 -7.95 4.52
CA MET A 83 -7.18 -8.61 3.22
C MET A 83 -7.86 -7.71 2.20
N LEU A 84 -8.88 -6.93 2.61
CA LEU A 84 -9.52 -5.94 1.76
C LEU A 84 -8.51 -4.88 1.28
N ARG A 85 -7.66 -4.41 2.19
CA ARG A 85 -6.57 -3.47 1.88
C ARG A 85 -5.59 -4.06 0.86
N ALA A 86 -5.17 -5.30 1.04
CA ALA A 86 -4.29 -5.99 0.10
C ALA A 86 -4.92 -6.13 -1.30
N LEU A 87 -6.20 -6.52 -1.37
CA LEU A 87 -6.94 -6.60 -2.64
C LEU A 87 -7.10 -5.23 -3.31
N ARG A 88 -7.28 -4.16 -2.55
CA ARG A 88 -7.31 -2.79 -3.07
C ARG A 88 -6.00 -2.45 -3.78
N TYR A 89 -4.85 -2.69 -3.13
CA TYR A 89 -3.55 -2.46 -3.75
C TYR A 89 -3.31 -3.37 -4.96
N GLY A 90 -3.79 -4.61 -4.90
CA GLY A 90 -3.80 -5.51 -6.05
C GLY A 90 -4.61 -4.95 -7.23
N ALA A 91 -5.80 -4.43 -6.96
CA ALA A 91 -6.67 -3.84 -7.97
C ALA A 91 -6.10 -2.54 -8.57
N LEU A 92 -5.38 -1.74 -7.76
CA LEU A 92 -4.65 -0.57 -8.25
C LEU A 92 -3.46 -0.95 -9.14
N ALA A 93 -2.78 -2.05 -8.82
CA ALA A 93 -1.63 -2.54 -9.60
C ALA A 93 -2.07 -3.31 -10.87
N ASN A 94 -3.14 -4.10 -10.78
CA ASN A 94 -3.67 -4.93 -11.86
C ASN A 94 -5.21 -4.98 -11.81
N PRO A 95 -5.88 -3.94 -12.33
CA PRO A 95 -7.34 -3.81 -12.26
C PRO A 95 -8.08 -5.00 -12.89
N ALA A 96 -7.60 -5.50 -14.03
CA ALA A 96 -8.25 -6.60 -14.74
C ALA A 96 -8.31 -7.88 -13.92
N LYS A 97 -7.30 -8.10 -13.06
CA LYS A 97 -7.18 -9.32 -12.26
C LYS A 97 -7.92 -9.25 -10.93
N TYR A 98 -7.87 -8.11 -10.25
CA TYR A 98 -8.28 -8.05 -8.84
C TYR A 98 -9.54 -7.22 -8.57
N THR A 99 -10.02 -6.35 -9.49
CA THR A 99 -11.17 -5.47 -9.20
C THR A 99 -12.44 -6.24 -8.89
N ALA A 100 -12.74 -7.30 -9.64
CA ALA A 100 -13.93 -8.11 -9.40
C ALA A 100 -13.86 -8.82 -8.03
N ARG A 101 -12.69 -9.34 -7.66
CA ARG A 101 -12.46 -9.97 -6.36
C ARG A 101 -12.57 -8.96 -5.22
N LEU A 102 -11.97 -7.78 -5.36
CA LEU A 102 -12.11 -6.69 -4.39
C LEU A 102 -13.57 -6.35 -4.15
N LYS A 103 -14.35 -6.16 -5.23
CA LYS A 103 -15.77 -5.83 -5.13
C LYS A 103 -16.56 -6.92 -4.40
N SER A 104 -16.45 -8.19 -4.83
CA SER A 104 -17.20 -9.28 -4.21
C SER A 104 -16.81 -9.46 -2.74
N TYR A 105 -15.54 -9.34 -2.41
CA TYR A 105 -15.06 -9.47 -1.04
C TYR A 105 -15.53 -8.31 -0.14
N ALA A 106 -15.48 -7.07 -0.63
CA ALA A 106 -15.96 -5.90 0.10
C ALA A 106 -17.44 -6.04 0.51
N TYR A 107 -18.27 -6.57 -0.38
CA TYR A 107 -19.67 -6.85 -0.05
C TYR A 107 -19.84 -8.09 0.85
N ALA A 108 -18.97 -9.09 0.75
CA ALA A 108 -19.02 -10.27 1.61
C ALA A 108 -18.74 -9.95 3.09
N LEU A 109 -18.08 -8.81 3.40
CA LEU A 109 -17.90 -8.34 4.78
C LEU A 109 -19.24 -8.03 5.48
N ASP A 110 -20.36 -7.90 4.76
CA ASP A 110 -21.68 -7.83 5.37
C ASP A 110 -22.02 -9.04 6.24
N GLN A 111 -21.36 -10.19 6.06
CA GLN A 111 -21.53 -11.36 6.92
C GLN A 111 -21.06 -11.14 8.36
N TYR A 112 -20.18 -10.17 8.60
CA TYR A 112 -19.80 -9.75 9.96
C TYR A 112 -20.81 -8.80 10.61
N ARG A 113 -21.81 -8.31 9.86
CA ARG A 113 -22.76 -7.33 10.40
C ARG A 113 -23.77 -7.99 11.33
N GLN A 114 -23.73 -7.57 12.57
CA GLN A 114 -24.70 -7.97 13.61
C GLN A 114 -25.23 -6.69 14.29
N ASN A 115 -26.54 -6.56 14.39
CA ASN A 115 -27.19 -5.39 15.02
C ASN A 115 -26.69 -4.03 14.49
N GLY A 116 -26.45 -3.94 13.17
CA GLY A 116 -26.06 -2.68 12.51
C GLY A 116 -24.58 -2.28 12.64
N LYS A 117 -23.73 -3.12 13.19
CA LYS A 117 -22.27 -2.91 13.38
C LYS A 117 -21.48 -4.15 12.97
N TYR A 118 -20.19 -4.02 12.75
CA TYR A 118 -19.31 -5.14 12.42
C TYR A 118 -18.89 -5.84 13.72
N ALA A 119 -19.29 -7.09 13.89
CA ALA A 119 -18.82 -7.95 14.94
C ALA A 119 -17.42 -8.49 14.63
N SER A 120 -16.67 -8.87 15.64
CA SER A 120 -15.30 -9.41 15.48
C SER A 120 -15.25 -10.71 14.68
N ASP A 121 -16.39 -11.43 14.57
CA ASP A 121 -16.53 -12.72 13.90
C ASP A 121 -17.89 -12.82 13.18
N ILE A 122 -18.03 -13.74 12.20
CA ILE A 122 -19.31 -14.05 11.55
C ILE A 122 -20.22 -14.95 12.41
N VAL A 123 -19.70 -15.50 13.51
CA VAL A 123 -20.49 -16.33 14.44
C VAL A 123 -21.48 -15.44 15.20
N PRO A 124 -22.75 -15.85 15.30
CA PRO A 124 -23.75 -15.06 16.02
C PRO A 124 -23.37 -14.80 17.49
N GLY A 125 -23.52 -13.56 17.92
CA GLY A 125 -23.19 -13.12 19.28
C GLY A 125 -21.73 -12.73 19.50
N ALA A 126 -20.93 -12.64 18.44
CA ALA A 126 -19.57 -12.11 18.53
C ALA A 126 -19.58 -10.61 18.88
N ASP A 127 -18.65 -10.20 19.75
CA ASP A 127 -18.54 -8.81 20.20
C ASP A 127 -18.11 -7.87 19.09
N PRO A 128 -18.74 -6.70 18.94
CA PRO A 128 -18.22 -5.63 18.11
C PRO A 128 -17.15 -4.86 18.89
N LEU A 129 -15.98 -4.68 18.28
CA LEU A 129 -14.93 -3.81 18.83
C LEU A 129 -14.91 -2.50 18.05
N TYR A 130 -14.59 -1.38 18.72
CA TYR A 130 -14.60 -0.07 18.08
C TYR A 130 -13.44 0.09 17.09
N ASP A 131 -12.25 -0.39 17.43
CA ASP A 131 -11.09 -0.40 16.51
C ASP A 131 -11.33 -1.29 15.29
N ASP A 132 -11.95 -2.47 15.45
CA ASP A 132 -12.34 -3.34 14.35
C ASP A 132 -13.32 -2.65 13.38
N ASN A 133 -14.35 -1.97 13.92
CA ASN A 133 -15.30 -1.22 13.12
C ASN A 133 -14.65 -0.05 12.39
N ALA A 134 -13.75 0.66 13.05
CA ALA A 134 -13.04 1.77 12.46
C ALA A 134 -12.15 1.34 11.28
N ILE A 135 -11.39 0.25 11.43
CA ILE A 135 -10.49 -0.23 10.37
C ILE A 135 -11.26 -0.82 9.18
N VAL A 136 -12.37 -1.52 9.43
CA VAL A 136 -13.27 -1.99 8.35
C VAL A 136 -13.85 -0.79 7.60
N GLY A 137 -14.35 0.21 8.34
CA GLY A 137 -14.88 1.44 7.74
C GLY A 137 -13.86 2.15 6.84
N LEU A 138 -12.62 2.28 7.32
CA LEU A 138 -11.52 2.86 6.54
C LEU A 138 -11.19 2.03 5.29
N ALA A 139 -11.08 0.72 5.41
CA ALA A 139 -10.75 -0.15 4.29
C ALA A 139 -11.83 -0.12 3.20
N LEU A 140 -13.10 -0.02 3.59
CA LEU A 140 -14.24 0.13 2.66
C LEU A 140 -14.25 1.51 1.99
N LEU A 141 -13.96 2.59 2.76
CA LEU A 141 -13.85 3.93 2.20
C LEU A 141 -12.74 4.02 1.15
N ASP A 142 -11.58 3.46 1.47
CA ASP A 142 -10.45 3.42 0.56
C ASP A 142 -10.75 2.61 -0.71
N ALA A 143 -11.40 1.45 -0.58
CA ALA A 143 -11.84 0.66 -1.73
C ALA A 143 -12.82 1.45 -2.62
N TYR A 144 -13.77 2.16 -2.01
CA TYR A 144 -14.68 3.05 -2.71
C TYR A 144 -13.95 4.19 -3.42
N GLN A 145 -13.17 4.99 -2.67
CA GLN A 145 -12.56 6.20 -3.21
C GLN A 145 -11.50 5.94 -4.28
N GLN A 146 -10.76 4.84 -4.16
CA GLN A 146 -9.57 4.61 -4.99
C GLN A 146 -9.79 3.65 -6.16
N VAL A 147 -10.75 2.70 -6.04
CA VAL A 147 -10.93 1.63 -7.04
C VAL A 147 -12.36 1.54 -7.55
N LEU A 148 -13.35 1.69 -6.68
CA LEU A 148 -14.76 1.41 -6.95
C LEU A 148 -15.66 2.64 -6.72
N PRO A 149 -15.38 3.82 -7.30
CA PRO A 149 -16.08 5.07 -6.96
C PRO A 149 -17.56 5.09 -7.39
N THR A 150 -18.00 4.15 -8.21
CA THR A 150 -19.41 3.99 -8.60
C THR A 150 -20.22 3.10 -7.65
N GLU A 151 -19.54 2.36 -6.76
CA GLU A 151 -20.18 1.45 -5.79
C GLU A 151 -20.55 2.21 -4.51
N THR A 152 -21.55 3.09 -4.59
CA THR A 152 -21.99 3.94 -3.45
C THR A 152 -22.37 3.13 -2.21
N GLY A 153 -22.82 1.89 -2.38
CA GLY A 153 -23.08 0.98 -1.26
C GLY A 153 -21.86 0.66 -0.41
N LEU A 154 -20.61 0.82 -0.93
CA LEU A 154 -19.39 0.69 -0.12
C LEU A 154 -19.17 1.94 0.75
N PHE A 155 -19.51 3.11 0.22
CA PHE A 155 -19.49 4.34 1.01
C PHE A 155 -20.44 4.25 2.21
N ASP A 156 -21.69 3.81 1.99
CA ASP A 156 -22.67 3.64 3.08
C ASP A 156 -22.17 2.64 4.14
N ARG A 157 -21.55 1.54 3.70
CA ARG A 157 -20.94 0.53 4.61
C ARG A 157 -19.77 1.07 5.40
N SER A 158 -18.98 1.96 4.81
CA SER A 158 -17.87 2.59 5.51
C SER A 158 -18.35 3.47 6.67
N LEU A 159 -19.49 4.15 6.48
CA LEU A 159 -20.08 5.00 7.51
C LEU A 159 -20.64 4.20 8.71
N ILE A 160 -20.97 2.92 8.54
CA ILE A 160 -21.40 2.08 9.66
C ILE A 160 -20.33 2.01 10.74
N GLY A 161 -19.08 1.66 10.36
CA GLY A 161 -17.97 1.59 11.29
C GLY A 161 -17.62 2.95 11.89
N LEU A 162 -17.63 4.01 11.06
CA LEU A 162 -17.36 5.37 11.54
C LEU A 162 -18.40 5.81 12.58
N ASN A 163 -19.70 5.71 12.27
CA ASN A 163 -20.76 6.19 13.16
C ASN A 163 -20.77 5.42 14.48
N TYR A 164 -20.53 4.09 14.44
CA TYR A 164 -20.43 3.31 15.67
C TYR A 164 -19.33 3.82 16.61
N CYS A 165 -18.15 4.20 16.07
CA CYS A 165 -17.10 4.80 16.88
C CYS A 165 -17.43 6.21 17.36
N LEU A 166 -18.08 7.03 16.51
CA LEU A 166 -18.46 8.39 16.90
C LEU A 166 -19.55 8.42 17.96
N ASP A 167 -20.46 7.43 17.96
CA ASP A 167 -21.51 7.29 18.98
C ASP A 167 -20.94 6.81 20.33
N ALA A 168 -19.80 6.10 20.31
CA ALA A 168 -19.15 5.60 21.53
C ALA A 168 -18.25 6.61 22.23
N ARG A 169 -18.00 7.77 21.63
CA ARG A 169 -17.18 8.82 22.26
C ARG A 169 -17.83 9.34 23.54
N ASP A 170 -17.02 9.52 24.55
CA ASP A 170 -17.45 10.19 25.77
C ASP A 170 -17.35 11.74 25.64
N ALA A 171 -17.66 12.44 26.75
CA ALA A 171 -17.55 13.90 26.81
C ALA A 171 -16.12 14.43 26.53
N SER A 172 -15.10 13.59 26.77
CA SER A 172 -13.68 13.89 26.48
C SER A 172 -13.27 13.48 25.05
N TRP A 173 -14.18 12.90 24.26
CA TRP A 173 -13.99 12.44 22.90
C TRP A 173 -13.09 11.20 22.75
N GLY A 174 -12.66 10.57 23.83
CA GLY A 174 -11.97 9.31 23.77
C GLY A 174 -12.92 8.15 23.45
N VAL A 175 -12.41 7.12 22.81
CA VAL A 175 -13.15 5.90 22.45
C VAL A 175 -12.48 4.71 23.13
N PRO A 176 -13.20 3.88 23.90
CA PRO A 176 -12.68 2.64 24.46
C PRO A 176 -12.53 1.58 23.36
N GLN A 177 -12.04 0.40 23.69
CA GLN A 177 -11.94 -0.70 22.72
C GLN A 177 -13.28 -1.38 22.47
N LYS A 178 -14.11 -1.50 23.50
CA LYS A 178 -15.41 -2.20 23.43
C LYS A 178 -16.48 -1.56 24.31
N GLU A 179 -17.74 -1.88 24.05
CA GLU A 179 -18.90 -1.33 24.78
C GLU A 179 -18.83 -1.59 26.28
N ALA A 180 -18.34 -2.76 26.70
CA ALA A 180 -18.19 -3.09 28.12
C ALA A 180 -17.22 -2.18 28.87
N GLU A 181 -16.39 -1.42 28.18
CA GLU A 181 -15.45 -0.46 28.77
C GLU A 181 -15.98 0.99 28.79
N LEU A 182 -17.19 1.20 28.27
CA LEU A 182 -17.84 2.51 28.38
C LEU A 182 -18.00 2.90 29.86
N GLY A 183 -17.58 4.11 30.19
CA GLY A 183 -17.61 4.63 31.55
C GLY A 183 -16.40 4.24 32.43
N TRP A 184 -15.45 3.42 31.91
CA TRP A 184 -14.21 3.13 32.65
C TRP A 184 -13.18 4.26 32.57
N GLY A 185 -13.43 5.26 31.72
CA GLY A 185 -12.44 6.29 31.41
C GLY A 185 -11.23 5.78 30.65
N LYS A 186 -11.30 4.57 30.08
CA LYS A 186 -10.24 4.01 29.24
C LYS A 186 -10.40 4.48 27.81
N PHE A 187 -9.34 5.07 27.27
CA PHE A 187 -9.29 5.53 25.88
C PHE A 187 -8.23 4.75 25.11
N TYR A 188 -8.69 4.09 24.08
CA TYR A 188 -7.88 3.24 23.24
C TYR A 188 -7.41 4.03 22.02
N SER A 189 -6.10 4.08 21.78
CA SER A 189 -5.51 4.94 20.74
C SER A 189 -6.08 4.63 19.35
N GLN A 190 -6.12 3.36 18.93
CA GLN A 190 -6.64 3.00 17.61
C GLN A 190 -8.12 3.31 17.46
N ALA A 191 -8.95 2.95 18.45
CA ALA A 191 -10.38 3.26 18.39
C ALA A 191 -10.66 4.76 18.34
N THR A 192 -9.70 5.59 18.80
CA THR A 192 -9.80 7.04 18.78
C THR A 192 -9.23 7.66 17.49
N ILE A 193 -8.08 7.16 16.99
CA ILE A 193 -7.39 7.72 15.81
C ILE A 193 -8.06 7.34 14.49
N LEU A 194 -8.44 6.07 14.34
CA LEU A 194 -8.95 5.57 13.06
C LEU A 194 -10.24 6.27 12.60
N PRO A 195 -11.24 6.55 13.48
CA PRO A 195 -12.38 7.39 13.08
C PRO A 195 -11.97 8.83 12.70
N ALA A 196 -10.95 9.40 13.34
CA ALA A 196 -10.44 10.71 12.98
C ALA A 196 -9.78 10.71 11.58
N LEU A 197 -8.99 9.69 11.28
CA LEU A 197 -8.41 9.49 9.94
C LEU A 197 -9.50 9.30 8.89
N HIS A 198 -10.54 8.53 9.20
CA HIS A 198 -11.71 8.36 8.34
C HIS A 198 -12.39 9.71 8.06
N CYS A 199 -12.63 10.52 9.07
CA CYS A 199 -13.17 11.88 8.92
C CYS A 199 -12.26 12.77 8.07
N ALA A 200 -10.94 12.72 8.25
CA ALA A 200 -9.99 13.49 7.45
C ALA A 200 -10.04 13.10 5.96
N LEU A 201 -10.19 11.81 5.65
CA LEU A 201 -10.37 11.32 4.28
C LEU A 201 -11.72 11.74 3.68
N LEU A 202 -12.81 11.73 4.48
CA LEU A 202 -14.11 12.24 4.05
C LEU A 202 -14.07 13.74 3.77
N ALA A 203 -13.39 14.52 4.60
CA ALA A 203 -13.25 15.96 4.45
C ALA A 203 -12.56 16.36 3.14
N LYS A 204 -11.81 15.46 2.50
CA LYS A 204 -11.19 15.73 1.20
C LYS A 204 -12.22 16.01 0.11
N ASN A 205 -13.33 15.27 0.13
CA ASN A 205 -14.36 15.28 -0.92
C ASN A 205 -15.71 15.83 -0.44
N SER A 206 -15.83 16.21 0.83
CA SER A 206 -17.04 16.75 1.44
C SER A 206 -16.96 18.26 1.63
N THR A 207 -18.07 18.95 1.37
CA THR A 207 -18.25 20.36 1.75
C THR A 207 -18.74 20.53 3.19
N ASP A 208 -19.16 19.44 3.84
CA ASP A 208 -19.58 19.47 5.24
C ASP A 208 -18.35 19.63 6.16
N PRO A 209 -18.26 20.77 6.89
CA PRO A 209 -17.11 21.06 7.74
C PRO A 209 -16.96 20.08 8.92
N LYS A 210 -18.06 19.42 9.30
CA LYS A 210 -18.09 18.53 10.49
C LYS A 210 -16.98 17.47 10.47
N TYR A 211 -16.67 16.91 9.30
CA TYR A 211 -15.65 15.86 9.22
C TYR A 211 -14.25 16.41 9.49
N LEU A 212 -13.94 17.59 8.96
CA LEU A 212 -12.66 18.26 9.24
C LEU A 212 -12.55 18.67 10.72
N ASP A 213 -13.62 19.17 11.28
CA ASP A 213 -13.67 19.60 12.68
C ASP A 213 -13.51 18.42 13.64
N ILE A 214 -14.16 17.28 13.34
CA ILE A 214 -13.98 16.03 14.08
C ILE A 214 -12.53 15.57 13.99
N ALA A 215 -11.95 15.52 12.78
CA ALA A 215 -10.58 15.07 12.58
C ALA A 215 -9.58 15.93 13.36
N LYS A 216 -9.70 17.27 13.32
CA LYS A 216 -8.89 18.19 14.09
C LYS A 216 -9.05 17.98 15.60
N ARG A 217 -10.30 17.87 16.05
CA ARG A 217 -10.60 17.69 17.47
C ARG A 217 -9.99 16.43 18.05
N TYR A 218 -10.09 15.31 17.34
CA TYR A 218 -9.47 14.06 17.77
C TYR A 218 -7.94 14.14 17.72
N TYR A 219 -7.37 14.78 16.68
CA TYR A 219 -5.93 14.98 16.59
C TYR A 219 -5.38 15.76 17.80
N GLU A 220 -6.01 16.88 18.14
CA GLU A 220 -5.63 17.69 19.31
C GLU A 220 -5.73 16.87 20.60
N LEU A 221 -6.78 16.07 20.73
CA LEU A 221 -7.02 15.25 21.89
C LEU A 221 -5.96 14.15 22.06
N ILE A 222 -5.62 13.44 20.99
CA ILE A 222 -4.62 12.37 20.99
C ILE A 222 -3.23 12.92 21.30
N ASN A 223 -2.92 14.09 20.77
CA ASN A 223 -1.62 14.73 20.89
C ASN A 223 -1.50 15.68 22.10
N ASP A 224 -2.53 15.82 22.92
CA ASP A 224 -2.49 16.56 24.18
C ASP A 224 -1.59 15.84 25.20
N PRO A 225 -0.46 16.45 25.61
CA PRO A 225 0.49 15.81 26.53
C PRO A 225 -0.14 15.40 27.87
N SER A 226 -1.18 16.13 28.32
CA SER A 226 -1.86 15.84 29.58
C SER A 226 -2.63 14.50 29.55
N ARG A 227 -2.98 14.00 28.37
CA ARG A 227 -3.77 12.78 28.18
C ARG A 227 -2.94 11.51 28.07
N LEU A 228 -1.63 11.63 27.96
CA LEU A 228 -0.66 10.53 27.96
C LEU A 228 -0.83 9.50 26.84
N LEU A 229 -1.70 9.73 25.84
CA LEU A 229 -1.76 8.88 24.67
C LEU A 229 -0.46 9.00 23.85
N ARG A 230 -0.01 10.21 23.55
CA ARG A 230 1.32 10.44 23.01
C ARG A 230 2.34 10.60 24.12
N ASN A 231 3.40 9.80 24.08
CA ASN A 231 4.50 9.95 25.02
C ASN A 231 5.41 11.10 24.58
N GLY A 232 5.55 12.11 25.44
CA GLY A 232 6.30 13.34 25.12
C GLY A 232 7.80 13.14 24.91
N SER A 233 8.40 12.07 25.47
CA SER A 233 9.83 11.79 25.32
C SER A 233 10.16 10.94 24.10
N THR A 234 9.28 10.00 23.74
CA THR A 234 9.48 9.09 22.61
C THR A 234 8.76 9.52 21.33
N ASN A 235 7.75 10.39 21.43
CA ASN A 235 6.80 10.74 20.36
C ASN A 235 6.04 9.54 19.76
N LEU A 236 5.91 8.44 20.50
CA LEU A 236 5.15 7.25 20.12
C LEU A 236 3.85 7.20 20.93
N LEU A 237 2.84 6.53 20.39
CA LEU A 237 1.58 6.38 21.07
C LEU A 237 1.56 5.17 21.98
N ASN A 238 1.07 5.37 23.20
CA ASN A 238 0.64 4.31 24.09
C ASN A 238 -0.63 3.65 23.54
N GLN A 239 -0.84 2.40 23.86
CA GLN A 239 -2.04 1.67 23.39
C GLN A 239 -3.31 2.28 23.96
N PHE A 240 -3.28 2.66 25.23
CA PHE A 240 -4.40 3.31 25.92
C PHE A 240 -3.92 4.20 27.05
N SER A 241 -4.82 5.08 27.49
CA SER A 241 -4.68 5.88 28.71
C SER A 241 -6.02 5.89 29.47
N PHE A 242 -5.97 6.25 30.73
CA PHE A 242 -7.14 6.30 31.62
C PHE A 242 -7.37 7.72 32.10
N ASN A 243 -8.62 8.16 32.05
CA ASN A 243 -9.10 9.39 32.67
C ASN A 243 -9.94 9.04 33.91
N ASN A 244 -9.47 9.45 35.08
CA ASN A 244 -10.22 9.35 36.31
C ASN A 244 -10.54 10.78 36.82
N ASN A 245 -11.77 11.23 36.55
CA ASN A 245 -12.27 12.55 36.96
C ASN A 245 -11.32 13.70 36.57
N GLY A 246 -10.78 13.71 35.38
CA GLY A 246 -9.88 14.72 34.84
C GLY A 246 -8.40 14.45 35.08
N SER A 247 -8.03 13.45 35.86
CA SER A 247 -6.65 13.01 36.05
C SER A 247 -6.32 11.86 35.09
N TRP A 248 -5.30 12.06 34.26
CA TRP A 248 -4.87 11.06 33.29
C TRP A 248 -3.73 10.20 33.82
N SER A 249 -3.77 8.90 33.53
CA SER A 249 -2.73 7.93 33.89
C SER A 249 -2.59 6.86 32.82
N LEU A 250 -1.44 6.15 32.81
CA LEU A 250 -1.24 4.95 32.01
C LEU A 250 -1.60 3.68 32.78
N ALA A 251 -1.86 3.78 34.09
CA ALA A 251 -2.21 2.65 34.94
C ALA A 251 -3.70 2.70 35.30
N GLY A 252 -4.41 1.62 35.07
CA GLY A 252 -5.81 1.46 35.43
C GLY A 252 -6.27 0.04 35.17
N HIS A 253 -7.20 -0.48 35.96
CA HIS A 253 -7.72 -1.85 35.81
C HIS A 253 -6.65 -2.94 35.68
N GLY A 254 -5.47 -2.77 36.29
CA GLY A 254 -4.33 -3.69 36.20
C GLY A 254 -3.50 -3.59 34.93
N GLU A 255 -3.70 -2.56 34.13
CA GLU A 255 -2.99 -2.32 32.87
C GLU A 255 -2.02 -1.12 32.99
N ASN A 256 -0.99 -1.09 32.15
CA ASN A 256 0.05 -0.05 32.11
C ASN A 256 0.27 0.46 30.68
N GLY A 257 -0.72 1.19 30.13
CA GLY A 257 -0.63 1.82 28.82
C GLY A 257 -0.44 0.88 27.63
N GLY A 258 -0.20 -0.42 27.83
CA GLY A 258 -0.07 -1.44 26.78
C GLY A 258 1.20 -1.39 25.92
N GLY A 259 2.11 -0.42 26.20
CA GLY A 259 3.35 -0.22 25.45
C GLY A 259 3.14 0.42 24.06
N TYR A 260 4.23 0.50 23.28
CA TYR A 260 4.21 1.10 21.94
C TYR A 260 4.12 0.02 20.87
N ARG A 261 3.34 0.30 19.81
CA ARG A 261 3.26 -0.51 18.59
C ARG A 261 3.23 0.41 17.38
N ALA A 262 3.81 -0.02 16.26
CA ALA A 262 3.82 0.76 15.04
C ALA A 262 2.40 1.08 14.56
N TYR A 263 1.51 0.08 14.56
CA TYR A 263 0.12 0.22 14.13
C TYR A 263 -0.73 1.20 14.95
N GLN A 264 -0.25 1.64 16.12
CA GLN A 264 -0.90 2.68 16.92
C GLN A 264 -0.45 4.07 16.51
N THR A 265 0.85 4.25 16.21
CA THR A 265 1.43 5.55 15.89
C THR A 265 1.27 5.92 14.42
N THR A 266 1.34 4.95 13.51
CA THR A 266 1.29 5.21 12.06
C THR A 266 -0.03 5.84 11.59
N PRO A 267 -1.23 5.49 12.11
CA PRO A 267 -2.45 6.17 11.72
C PRO A 267 -2.51 7.64 12.18
N ASP A 268 -1.87 7.98 13.30
CA ASP A 268 -1.80 9.37 13.76
C ASP A 268 -0.91 10.23 12.86
N ILE A 269 0.21 9.66 12.38
CA ILE A 269 1.05 10.29 11.37
C ILE A 269 0.24 10.50 10.08
N GLN A 270 -0.51 9.49 9.63
CA GLN A 270 -1.35 9.61 8.44
C GLN A 270 -2.44 10.67 8.64
N LEU A 271 -3.08 10.73 9.82
CA LEU A 271 -4.04 11.77 10.16
C LEU A 271 -3.41 13.17 10.08
N ALA A 272 -2.22 13.36 10.66
CA ALA A 272 -1.48 14.63 10.60
C ALA A 272 -1.17 15.02 9.14
N LEU A 273 -0.71 14.09 8.31
CA LEU A 273 -0.47 14.34 6.88
C LEU A 273 -1.75 14.76 6.14
N ARG A 274 -2.89 14.12 6.41
CA ARG A 274 -4.18 14.51 5.81
C ARG A 274 -4.64 15.89 6.28
N LEU A 275 -4.47 16.21 7.56
CA LEU A 275 -4.76 17.55 8.10
C LEU A 275 -3.87 18.61 7.47
N TYR A 276 -2.56 18.37 7.34
CA TYR A 276 -1.65 19.26 6.61
C TYR A 276 -2.11 19.49 5.17
N GLN A 277 -2.39 18.43 4.42
CA GLN A 277 -2.87 18.53 3.03
C GLN A 277 -4.17 19.34 2.91
N ARG A 278 -5.02 19.30 3.94
CA ARG A 278 -6.31 20.00 3.94
C ARG A 278 -6.26 21.44 4.43
N THR A 279 -5.36 21.75 5.36
CA THR A 279 -5.30 23.05 6.03
C THR A 279 -4.10 23.90 5.65
N SER A 280 -3.05 23.29 5.12
CA SER A 280 -1.71 23.89 4.90
C SER A 280 -1.05 24.39 6.20
N ASP A 281 -1.51 23.95 7.36
CA ASP A 281 -0.91 24.28 8.66
C ASP A 281 0.32 23.39 8.89
N SER A 282 1.51 24.00 8.87
CA SER A 282 2.79 23.27 8.96
C SER A 282 2.96 22.50 10.27
N ARG A 283 2.26 22.88 11.35
CA ARG A 283 2.33 22.15 12.63
C ARG A 283 2.02 20.66 12.46
N TYR A 284 1.06 20.31 11.60
CA TYR A 284 0.73 18.92 11.34
C TYR A 284 1.87 18.17 10.63
N LEU A 285 2.57 18.81 9.70
CA LEU A 285 3.71 18.20 9.00
C LEU A 285 4.92 18.07 9.94
N ASP A 286 5.17 19.06 10.78
CA ASP A 286 6.25 19.05 11.77
C ASP A 286 6.04 17.91 12.79
N ASP A 287 4.84 17.79 13.33
CA ASP A 287 4.45 16.72 14.24
C ASP A 287 4.54 15.33 13.58
N ALA A 288 4.01 15.19 12.35
CA ALA A 288 4.14 13.96 11.59
C ALA A 288 5.60 13.57 11.41
N THR A 289 6.47 14.55 11.13
CA THR A 289 7.92 14.34 10.96
C THR A 289 8.57 13.83 12.25
N LEU A 290 8.22 14.40 13.40
CA LEU A 290 8.71 13.94 14.70
C LEU A 290 8.30 12.50 14.98
N MET A 291 7.03 12.18 14.80
CA MET A 291 6.49 10.83 15.02
C MET A 291 7.08 9.81 14.04
N ALA A 292 7.19 10.14 12.75
CA ALA A 292 7.75 9.25 11.75
C ALA A 292 9.24 8.94 12.00
N ASN A 293 10.03 9.94 12.41
CA ASN A 293 11.41 9.72 12.82
C ASN A 293 11.49 8.85 14.10
N ALA A 294 10.55 9.01 15.04
CA ALA A 294 10.46 8.16 16.21
C ALA A 294 10.14 6.70 15.84
N CYS A 295 9.21 6.47 14.92
CA CYS A 295 8.93 5.14 14.38
C CYS A 295 10.16 4.50 13.73
N LEU A 296 10.88 5.25 12.88
CA LEU A 296 12.12 4.76 12.27
C LEU A 296 13.18 4.42 13.33
N LYS A 297 13.36 5.28 14.33
CA LYS A 297 14.31 5.03 15.43
C LYS A 297 13.94 3.78 16.24
N GLN A 298 12.66 3.56 16.49
CA GLN A 298 12.17 2.47 17.35
C GLN A 298 12.20 1.13 16.63
N TRP A 299 11.72 1.06 15.40
CA TRP A 299 11.40 -0.20 14.74
C TRP A 299 12.17 -0.48 13.45
N TYR A 300 12.83 0.50 12.85
CA TYR A 300 13.55 0.32 11.60
C TYR A 300 15.04 0.11 11.80
N SER A 301 15.60 -0.89 11.13
CA SER A 301 17.05 -1.08 11.01
C SER A 301 17.42 -1.22 9.54
N PRO A 302 18.27 -0.35 9.00
CA PRO A 302 18.78 -0.50 7.64
C PRO A 302 19.38 -1.89 7.43
N GLY A 303 18.95 -2.59 6.38
CA GLY A 303 19.41 -3.93 6.04
C GLY A 303 18.84 -5.09 6.87
N GLN A 304 17.98 -4.78 7.87
CA GLN A 304 17.33 -5.80 8.72
C GLN A 304 15.80 -5.69 8.73
N GLY A 305 15.24 -4.74 7.99
CA GLY A 305 13.80 -4.54 7.91
C GLY A 305 13.19 -3.88 9.14
N VAL A 306 12.04 -4.35 9.61
CA VAL A 306 11.29 -3.79 10.72
C VAL A 306 11.36 -4.71 11.94
N ARG A 307 11.69 -4.16 13.09
CA ARG A 307 11.73 -4.84 14.41
C ARG A 307 10.41 -4.70 15.17
N GLU A 308 9.29 -4.81 14.50
CA GLU A 308 7.97 -4.81 15.17
C GLU A 308 7.61 -6.26 15.54
N ILE A 309 6.84 -6.44 16.63
CA ILE A 309 6.43 -7.77 17.13
C ILE A 309 5.68 -8.59 16.06
N SER A 310 5.01 -7.90 15.15
CA SER A 310 4.30 -8.52 14.04
C SER A 310 4.49 -7.73 12.76
N PHE A 311 4.53 -8.45 11.64
CA PHE A 311 4.69 -7.79 10.34
C PHE A 311 3.48 -6.92 9.96
N TRP A 312 2.30 -7.15 10.53
CA TRP A 312 1.16 -6.27 10.28
C TRP A 312 1.42 -4.83 10.75
N GLY A 313 2.08 -4.61 11.90
CA GLY A 313 2.57 -3.28 12.27
C GLY A 313 3.66 -2.75 11.33
N GLY A 314 4.52 -3.63 10.81
CA GLY A 314 5.50 -3.29 9.79
C GLY A 314 4.88 -2.85 8.48
N SER A 315 3.76 -3.44 8.06
CA SER A 315 3.04 -3.02 6.85
C SER A 315 2.47 -1.61 6.97
N ASP A 316 1.90 -1.28 8.13
CA ASP A 316 1.39 0.07 8.40
C ASP A 316 2.50 1.12 8.37
N MET A 317 3.71 0.75 8.85
CA MET A 317 4.89 1.59 8.72
C MET A 317 5.26 1.85 7.26
N VAL A 318 5.26 0.83 6.41
CA VAL A 318 5.55 0.99 4.97
C VAL A 318 4.54 1.93 4.31
N GLU A 319 3.25 1.73 4.57
CA GLU A 319 2.21 2.59 4.01
C GLU A 319 2.37 4.04 4.46
N MET A 320 2.60 4.27 5.74
CA MET A 320 2.84 5.60 6.30
C MET A 320 4.07 6.28 5.68
N LEU A 321 5.18 5.54 5.50
CA LEU A 321 6.40 6.07 4.88
C LEU A 321 6.17 6.47 3.42
N VAL A 322 5.40 5.68 2.68
CA VAL A 322 5.05 6.04 1.30
C VAL A 322 4.10 7.23 1.26
N ASP A 323 3.09 7.30 2.16
CA ASP A 323 2.21 8.47 2.29
C ASP A 323 3.03 9.74 2.59
N PHE A 324 4.04 9.63 3.45
CA PHE A 324 4.94 10.74 3.77
C PHE A 324 5.73 11.21 2.55
N TYR A 325 6.31 10.25 1.80
CA TYR A 325 7.01 10.55 0.55
C TYR A 325 6.10 11.25 -0.47
N GLU A 326 4.83 10.87 -0.54
CA GLU A 326 3.88 11.54 -1.45
C GLU A 326 3.59 12.99 -1.05
N VAL A 327 3.74 13.34 0.23
CA VAL A 327 3.50 14.70 0.74
C VAL A 327 4.73 15.59 0.60
N ASP A 328 5.90 15.18 1.09
CA ASP A 328 7.09 16.02 1.18
C ASP A 328 8.15 15.76 0.11
N ARG A 329 8.01 14.66 -0.65
CA ARG A 329 8.95 14.20 -1.68
C ARG A 329 10.37 13.92 -1.16
N ASN A 330 10.55 13.80 0.14
CA ASN A 330 11.84 13.45 0.70
C ASN A 330 12.14 11.95 0.51
N ALA A 331 13.19 11.66 -0.26
CA ALA A 331 13.56 10.30 -0.66
C ALA A 331 13.80 9.36 0.53
N LYS A 332 14.22 9.89 1.70
CA LYS A 332 14.50 9.07 2.90
C LYS A 332 13.33 8.16 3.29
N TRP A 333 12.08 8.64 3.11
CA TRP A 333 10.88 7.88 3.45
C TRP A 333 10.66 6.70 2.51
N LEU A 334 10.76 6.96 1.21
CA LEU A 334 10.64 5.91 0.20
C LEU A 334 11.79 4.92 0.26
N ASP A 335 13.01 5.38 0.55
CA ASP A 335 14.19 4.52 0.69
C ASP A 335 14.02 3.59 1.91
N ALA A 336 13.51 4.09 3.04
CA ALA A 336 13.19 3.26 4.19
C ALA A 336 12.08 2.23 3.86
N ALA A 337 11.00 2.65 3.20
CA ALA A 337 9.93 1.76 2.77
C ALA A 337 10.44 0.66 1.82
N ARG A 338 11.28 1.01 0.84
CA ARG A 338 11.93 0.05 -0.07
C ARG A 338 12.81 -0.95 0.67
N ASN A 339 13.67 -0.47 1.58
CA ASN A 339 14.54 -1.34 2.37
C ASN A 339 13.74 -2.37 3.18
N ILE A 340 12.61 -1.96 3.75
CA ILE A 340 11.73 -2.87 4.49
C ILE A 340 11.16 -3.94 3.57
N VAL A 341 10.59 -3.56 2.43
CA VAL A 341 9.98 -4.54 1.51
C VAL A 341 11.01 -5.37 0.75
N ASP A 342 12.18 -4.82 0.44
CA ASP A 342 13.29 -5.59 -0.15
C ASP A 342 13.75 -6.68 0.81
N TYR A 343 13.98 -6.33 2.08
CA TYR A 343 14.33 -7.32 3.10
C TYR A 343 13.25 -8.39 3.24
N LEU A 344 11.97 -7.99 3.23
CA LEU A 344 10.86 -8.91 3.29
C LEU A 344 10.85 -9.88 2.10
N ILE A 345 11.05 -9.38 0.86
CA ILE A 345 11.06 -10.20 -0.36
C ILE A 345 12.25 -11.16 -0.34
N ASP A 346 13.42 -10.69 0.07
CA ASP A 346 14.67 -11.45 -0.02
C ASP A 346 14.80 -12.48 1.12
N TYR A 347 14.33 -12.15 2.33
CA TYR A 347 14.59 -12.95 3.53
C TYR A 347 13.32 -13.33 4.31
N GLY A 348 12.18 -12.70 4.05
CA GLY A 348 10.95 -12.87 4.86
C GLY A 348 10.12 -14.09 4.51
N ARG A 349 10.43 -14.84 3.45
CA ARG A 349 9.64 -15.99 3.00
C ARG A 349 10.17 -17.31 3.57
N ASP A 350 9.24 -18.19 3.93
CA ASP A 350 9.55 -19.58 4.22
C ASP A 350 9.73 -20.42 2.94
N GLN A 351 9.99 -21.72 3.10
CA GLN A 351 10.20 -22.63 1.97
C GLN A 351 8.96 -22.82 1.09
N LEU A 352 7.77 -22.62 1.66
CA LEU A 352 6.50 -22.65 0.94
C LEU A 352 6.15 -21.27 0.34
N GLY A 353 6.98 -20.24 0.57
CA GLY A 353 6.80 -18.89 0.06
C GLY A 353 5.82 -18.05 0.87
N TYR A 354 5.54 -18.41 2.13
CA TYR A 354 4.74 -17.61 3.05
C TYR A 354 5.61 -16.68 3.88
N TYR A 355 5.00 -15.59 4.31
CA TYR A 355 5.62 -14.62 5.20
C TYR A 355 5.20 -14.91 6.65
N PRO A 356 6.10 -14.88 7.63
CA PRO A 356 5.75 -15.09 9.02
C PRO A 356 4.81 -13.98 9.51
N GLY A 357 3.81 -14.37 10.30
CA GLY A 357 2.84 -13.41 10.86
C GLY A 357 3.41 -12.57 11.99
N SER A 358 4.45 -13.07 12.68
CA SER A 358 5.05 -12.38 13.83
C SER A 358 6.56 -12.52 13.84
N TYR A 359 7.23 -11.50 14.40
CA TYR A 359 8.60 -11.62 14.87
C TYR A 359 8.61 -12.52 16.11
N SER A 360 9.55 -13.43 16.18
CA SER A 360 9.93 -13.94 17.45
C SER A 360 11.29 -13.40 17.80
N ASP A 361 11.46 -12.90 18.96
CA ASP A 361 12.48 -13.16 19.93
C ASP A 361 13.23 -11.98 20.48
N ALA A 362 13.85 -12.28 21.62
CA ALA A 362 14.63 -11.41 22.47
C ALA A 362 15.76 -10.65 21.75
N ASP A 363 16.15 -11.05 20.55
CA ASP A 363 17.18 -10.40 19.72
C ASP A 363 16.62 -9.53 18.58
N GLY A 364 15.30 -9.52 18.37
CA GLY A 364 14.63 -8.70 17.37
C GLY A 364 14.94 -9.08 15.93
N THR A 365 15.42 -10.29 15.68
CA THR A 365 15.63 -10.82 14.34
C THR A 365 14.42 -11.60 13.86
N TRP A 366 14.17 -11.60 12.55
CA TRP A 366 13.24 -12.50 11.93
C TRP A 366 13.76 -13.93 12.09
N ASN A 367 13.27 -14.65 13.10
CA ASN A 367 13.68 -16.03 13.26
C ASN A 367 12.96 -16.90 12.23
N LEU A 368 13.56 -17.01 11.05
CA LEU A 368 13.10 -17.84 9.96
C LEU A 368 13.07 -19.34 10.35
N ASP A 369 13.82 -19.75 11.38
CA ASP A 369 13.89 -21.15 11.81
C ASP A 369 12.73 -21.55 12.74
N ARG A 370 12.08 -20.61 13.42
CA ARG A 370 10.89 -20.90 14.23
C ARG A 370 9.61 -21.17 13.44
N ARG A 371 9.61 -20.89 12.17
CA ARG A 371 8.52 -21.25 11.25
C ARG A 371 8.14 -22.73 11.28
N TYR A 372 9.00 -23.59 11.78
CA TYR A 372 8.85 -25.05 11.80
C TYR A 372 8.52 -25.64 13.18
N LEU A 373 8.50 -24.86 14.25
CA LEU A 373 8.33 -25.38 15.61
C LEU A 373 6.87 -25.60 16.02
N PHE A 374 5.93 -25.10 15.22
CA PHE A 374 4.52 -25.44 15.40
C PHE A 374 4.04 -26.19 14.16
N PRO A 375 3.05 -27.09 14.27
CA PRO A 375 2.35 -27.58 13.09
C PRO A 375 1.95 -26.34 12.31
N ALA A 376 2.65 -26.11 11.20
CA ALA A 376 2.82 -24.81 10.61
C ALA A 376 1.46 -24.22 10.24
N ARG A 377 0.91 -23.41 11.13
CA ARG A 377 -0.27 -22.61 10.86
C ARG A 377 0.18 -21.31 10.23
N VAL A 378 -0.18 -21.10 8.99
CA VAL A 378 0.09 -19.86 8.28
C VAL A 378 -1.12 -18.95 8.41
N GLN A 379 -0.91 -17.77 8.95
CA GLN A 379 -1.97 -16.76 9.12
C GLN A 379 -2.18 -15.95 7.85
N MET A 380 -3.43 -15.79 7.45
CA MET A 380 -3.87 -14.97 6.32
C MET A 380 -3.42 -13.50 6.48
N MET A 381 -3.58 -12.94 7.67
CA MET A 381 -3.30 -11.53 7.95
C MET A 381 -1.83 -11.16 7.65
N GLY A 382 -0.86 -12.01 8.04
CA GLY A 382 0.56 -11.76 7.73
C GLY A 382 0.83 -11.70 6.23
N GLN A 383 0.16 -12.56 5.44
CA GLN A 383 0.27 -12.58 3.99
C GLN A 383 -0.38 -11.33 3.37
N ALA A 384 -1.57 -10.97 3.84
CA ALA A 384 -2.28 -9.78 3.36
C ALA A 384 -1.49 -8.50 3.62
N CYS A 385 -0.93 -8.36 4.83
CA CYS A 385 -0.08 -7.23 5.18
C CYS A 385 1.20 -7.16 4.34
N ALA A 386 1.85 -8.31 4.08
CA ALA A 386 3.01 -8.37 3.20
C ALA A 386 2.66 -7.94 1.76
N ALA A 387 1.54 -8.45 1.22
CA ALA A 387 1.06 -8.06 -0.11
C ALA A 387 0.76 -6.55 -0.17
N ALA A 388 0.06 -6.00 0.82
CA ALA A 388 -0.30 -4.58 0.89
C ALA A 388 0.95 -3.70 0.90
N ALA A 389 1.92 -3.97 1.76
CA ALA A 389 3.16 -3.21 1.87
C ALA A 389 3.97 -3.23 0.56
N ILE A 390 4.16 -4.41 -0.02
CA ILE A 390 4.93 -4.58 -1.25
C ILE A 390 4.23 -3.87 -2.42
N LEU A 391 2.91 -4.03 -2.56
CA LEU A 391 2.13 -3.38 -3.62
C LEU A 391 2.04 -1.87 -3.42
N ARG A 392 2.02 -1.38 -2.19
CA ARG A 392 2.08 0.07 -1.91
C ARG A 392 3.38 0.69 -2.42
N VAL A 393 4.52 0.02 -2.20
CA VAL A 393 5.80 0.46 -2.77
C VAL A 393 5.78 0.35 -4.30
N ALA A 394 5.16 -0.70 -4.86
CA ALA A 394 5.01 -0.86 -6.31
C ALA A 394 4.33 0.35 -6.96
N GLN A 395 3.30 0.92 -6.33
CA GLN A 395 2.57 2.07 -6.87
C GLN A 395 3.44 3.30 -7.12
N VAL A 396 4.36 3.60 -6.20
CA VAL A 396 5.22 4.79 -6.30
C VAL A 396 6.53 4.53 -7.05
N THR A 397 6.89 3.24 -7.21
CA THR A 397 8.10 2.83 -7.94
C THR A 397 7.79 2.31 -9.33
N GLY A 398 6.57 1.82 -9.56
CA GLY A 398 6.08 1.31 -10.84
C GLY A 398 5.45 2.36 -11.74
N THR A 399 5.06 3.51 -11.18
CA THR A 399 4.84 4.67 -12.05
C THR A 399 6.17 4.91 -12.75
N PRO A 400 6.27 4.78 -14.08
CA PRO A 400 7.36 5.45 -14.76
C PRO A 400 7.26 6.86 -14.20
N LEU A 401 8.31 7.39 -13.59
CA LEU A 401 8.48 8.84 -13.59
C LEU A 401 7.95 9.24 -14.92
N ALA A 402 6.83 10.01 -14.94
CA ALA A 402 6.32 10.51 -16.21
C ALA A 402 7.58 10.96 -16.89
N THR A 403 8.06 10.17 -17.80
CA THR A 403 9.07 10.60 -18.70
C THR A 403 8.33 11.69 -19.47
N THR A 404 8.35 12.89 -18.89
CA THR A 404 8.62 13.99 -19.75
C THR A 404 9.84 13.46 -20.46
N THR A 405 9.62 12.90 -21.65
CA THR A 405 10.71 12.57 -22.56
C THR A 405 11.44 13.86 -22.63
N SER A 406 12.51 14.01 -21.80
CA SER A 406 13.28 15.25 -21.80
C SER A 406 13.66 15.46 -23.25
N ALA A 407 13.72 16.68 -23.70
CA ALA A 407 14.21 16.97 -25.06
C ALA A 407 15.51 16.19 -25.33
N ALA A 408 16.35 15.99 -24.30
CA ALA A 408 17.54 15.14 -24.29
C ALA A 408 17.23 13.66 -24.59
N ALA A 409 16.20 13.07 -23.98
CA ALA A 409 15.85 11.67 -24.25
C ALA A 409 15.24 11.48 -25.64
N LYS A 410 14.54 12.46 -26.18
CA LYS A 410 14.06 12.44 -27.56
C LYS A 410 15.20 12.52 -28.59
N ALA A 411 16.28 13.22 -28.27
CA ALA A 411 17.44 13.40 -29.13
C ALA A 411 18.54 12.35 -28.94
N ALA A 412 18.33 11.35 -28.06
CA ALA A 412 19.28 10.28 -27.85
C ALA A 412 19.02 9.09 -28.79
N ASP A 413 20.05 8.66 -29.51
CA ASP A 413 20.00 7.54 -30.46
C ASP A 413 20.91 6.38 -30.00
N LEU A 414 20.45 5.16 -30.26
CA LEU A 414 21.18 3.92 -30.05
C LEU A 414 21.23 3.11 -31.34
N PHE A 415 22.42 2.72 -31.77
CA PHE A 415 22.55 1.88 -32.98
C PHE A 415 23.84 1.02 -32.96
N PRO A 416 23.81 -0.19 -33.54
CA PRO A 416 22.62 -0.88 -33.99
C PRO A 416 21.74 -1.31 -32.83
N ASN A 417 20.44 -1.37 -33.02
CA ASN A 417 19.51 -1.95 -32.05
C ASN A 417 18.46 -2.77 -32.81
N PRO A 418 18.50 -4.08 -32.76
CA PRO A 418 19.30 -4.96 -31.88
C PRO A 418 20.82 -4.93 -32.11
N VAL A 419 21.58 -5.26 -31.04
CA VAL A 419 23.04 -5.24 -31.04
C VAL A 419 23.60 -6.66 -30.77
N THR A 420 24.71 -7.02 -31.44
CA THR A 420 25.47 -8.24 -31.16
C THR A 420 26.68 -8.00 -30.26
N SER A 421 27.47 -6.96 -30.50
CA SER A 421 28.67 -6.71 -29.73
C SER A 421 28.85 -5.25 -29.30
N ARG A 422 28.72 -4.30 -30.22
CA ARG A 422 29.00 -2.89 -29.95
C ARG A 422 27.79 -2.03 -30.20
N LEU A 423 27.40 -1.24 -29.20
CA LEU A 423 26.30 -0.27 -29.23
C LEU A 423 26.86 1.14 -29.24
N THR A 424 26.45 1.94 -30.21
CA THR A 424 26.78 3.36 -30.26
C THR A 424 25.71 4.18 -29.59
N LEU A 425 26.13 5.11 -28.74
CA LEU A 425 25.28 5.99 -27.93
C LEU A 425 25.51 7.44 -28.36
N HIS A 426 24.47 8.08 -28.87
CA HIS A 426 24.51 9.51 -29.21
C HIS A 426 23.46 10.27 -28.37
N ALA A 427 23.84 11.47 -27.94
CA ALA A 427 22.95 12.46 -27.37
C ALA A 427 23.03 13.71 -28.21
N ASN A 428 21.91 14.19 -28.76
CA ASN A 428 21.86 15.33 -29.67
C ASN A 428 22.85 15.21 -30.84
N ARG A 429 23.00 14.00 -31.42
CA ARG A 429 23.96 13.66 -32.49
C ARG A 429 25.43 13.73 -32.08
N THR A 430 25.72 13.92 -30.80
CA THR A 430 27.05 13.91 -30.21
C THR A 430 27.31 12.58 -29.49
N PRO A 431 28.48 11.95 -29.65
CA PRO A 431 28.80 10.73 -28.87
C PRO A 431 28.69 10.97 -27.38
N VAL A 432 28.04 10.06 -26.67
CA VAL A 432 27.95 10.09 -25.20
C VAL A 432 29.35 9.91 -24.61
N ALA A 433 29.79 10.86 -23.79
CA ALA A 433 31.04 10.76 -23.05
C ALA A 433 30.76 10.54 -21.58
N GLY A 434 31.46 9.58 -20.96
CA GLY A 434 31.37 9.34 -19.51
C GLY A 434 30.87 7.95 -19.12
N ASN A 435 30.51 7.82 -17.84
CA ASN A 435 30.07 6.56 -17.30
C ASN A 435 28.64 6.22 -17.71
N VAL A 436 28.43 4.99 -18.13
CA VAL A 436 27.14 4.43 -18.46
C VAL A 436 26.82 3.26 -17.54
N LEU A 437 25.55 3.13 -17.20
CA LEU A 437 25.03 2.01 -16.40
C LEU A 437 24.09 1.21 -17.31
N VAL A 438 24.32 -0.10 -17.41
CA VAL A 438 23.41 -1.03 -18.07
C VAL A 438 22.70 -1.86 -17.02
N THR A 439 21.39 -1.92 -17.13
CA THR A 439 20.53 -2.75 -16.29
C THR A 439 19.80 -3.79 -17.12
N ASN A 440 19.55 -4.96 -16.54
CA ASN A 440 18.70 -5.99 -17.15
C ASN A 440 17.20 -5.60 -17.08
N SER A 441 16.32 -6.46 -17.57
CA SER A 441 14.86 -6.25 -17.55
C SER A 441 14.27 -6.16 -16.13
N LEU A 442 15.00 -6.62 -15.11
CA LEU A 442 14.63 -6.54 -13.70
C LEU A 442 15.16 -5.25 -13.03
N GLY A 443 15.83 -4.37 -13.79
CA GLY A 443 16.44 -3.15 -13.26
C GLY A 443 17.76 -3.37 -12.51
N GLN A 444 18.30 -4.60 -12.48
CA GLN A 444 19.56 -4.91 -11.81
C GLN A 444 20.74 -4.42 -12.64
N PRO A 445 21.73 -3.75 -12.05
CA PRO A 445 22.99 -3.41 -12.72
C PRO A 445 23.73 -4.66 -13.22
N VAL A 446 24.01 -4.72 -14.50
CA VAL A 446 24.74 -5.83 -15.12
C VAL A 446 26.07 -5.37 -15.73
N LEU A 447 26.22 -4.07 -15.97
CA LEU A 447 27.45 -3.49 -16.49
C LEU A 447 27.51 -2.00 -16.11
N THR A 448 28.62 -1.61 -15.50
CA THR A 448 28.98 -0.19 -15.28
C THR A 448 30.32 0.03 -15.92
N THR A 449 30.37 0.92 -16.91
CA THR A 449 31.59 1.16 -17.67
C THR A 449 31.60 2.59 -18.22
N SER A 450 32.76 3.04 -18.70
CA SER A 450 32.83 4.25 -19.52
C SER A 450 32.49 3.93 -20.97
N ALA A 451 31.84 4.85 -21.66
CA ALA A 451 31.58 4.76 -23.10
C ALA A 451 32.49 5.74 -23.84
N PRO A 452 33.76 5.40 -24.10
CA PRO A 452 34.67 6.28 -24.81
C PRO A 452 34.15 6.51 -26.22
N ALA A 453 34.06 7.78 -26.62
CA ALA A 453 33.51 8.21 -27.92
C ALA A 453 32.12 7.63 -28.20
N GLY A 454 31.30 7.46 -27.16
CA GLY A 454 29.92 6.97 -27.29
C GLY A 454 29.78 5.49 -27.66
N THR A 455 30.81 4.68 -27.46
CA THR A 455 30.72 3.24 -27.78
C THR A 455 30.67 2.40 -26.50
N LEU A 456 29.65 1.54 -26.39
CA LEU A 456 29.46 0.57 -25.34
C LEU A 456 29.74 -0.84 -25.88
N ASP A 457 30.66 -1.55 -25.25
CA ASP A 457 30.87 -2.98 -25.53
C ASP A 457 29.81 -3.82 -24.78
N ALA A 458 28.92 -4.43 -25.54
CA ALA A 458 27.86 -5.30 -25.04
C ALA A 458 28.14 -6.79 -25.26
N SER A 459 29.35 -7.16 -25.71
CA SER A 459 29.68 -8.56 -26.07
C SER A 459 29.55 -9.53 -24.91
N ALA A 460 29.83 -9.10 -23.68
CA ALA A 460 29.71 -9.90 -22.45
C ALA A 460 28.27 -10.09 -21.96
N LEU A 461 27.29 -9.36 -22.53
CA LEU A 461 25.89 -9.51 -22.13
C LEU A 461 25.26 -10.74 -22.78
N ALA A 462 24.45 -11.48 -22.02
CA ALA A 462 23.61 -12.53 -22.56
C ALA A 462 22.54 -11.94 -23.50
N PRO A 463 21.99 -12.70 -24.46
CA PRO A 463 20.85 -12.26 -25.25
C PRO A 463 19.68 -11.85 -24.35
N GLY A 464 19.09 -10.68 -24.62
CA GLY A 464 18.03 -10.14 -23.77
C GLY A 464 17.73 -8.66 -23.99
N VAL A 465 16.80 -8.12 -23.21
CA VAL A 465 16.43 -6.71 -23.20
C VAL A 465 17.14 -6.00 -22.05
N TYR A 466 17.78 -4.89 -22.37
CA TYR A 466 18.56 -4.08 -21.44
C TYR A 466 18.19 -2.62 -21.52
N THR A 467 18.48 -1.88 -20.45
CA THR A 467 18.41 -0.42 -20.43
C THR A 467 19.80 0.13 -20.16
N VAL A 468 20.29 1.00 -21.05
CA VAL A 468 21.50 1.80 -20.84
C VAL A 468 21.12 3.19 -20.37
N SER A 469 21.81 3.72 -19.38
CA SER A 469 21.58 5.07 -18.87
C SER A 469 22.90 5.81 -18.61
N TRP A 470 22.87 7.12 -18.80
CA TRP A 470 23.99 8.03 -18.57
C TRP A 470 23.52 9.37 -18.05
N GLN A 471 24.45 10.17 -17.57
CA GLN A 471 24.18 11.53 -17.11
C GLN A 471 24.45 12.52 -18.25
N GLU A 472 23.49 13.42 -18.53
CA GLU A 472 23.63 14.50 -19.48
C GLU A 472 23.31 15.83 -18.76
N GLY A 473 24.35 16.53 -18.33
CA GLY A 473 24.20 17.68 -17.43
C GLY A 473 23.55 17.25 -16.10
N ALA A 474 22.49 17.91 -15.68
CA ALA A 474 21.74 17.57 -14.48
C ALA A 474 20.68 16.46 -14.70
N GLN A 475 20.52 15.96 -15.92
CA GLN A 475 19.49 14.98 -16.27
C GLN A 475 20.07 13.60 -16.53
N ARG A 476 19.35 12.55 -16.06
CA ARG A 476 19.66 11.18 -16.41
C ARG A 476 18.86 10.78 -17.65
N VAL A 477 19.56 10.36 -18.69
CA VAL A 477 18.98 9.80 -19.91
C VAL A 477 19.02 8.27 -19.82
N ALA A 478 17.95 7.61 -20.24
CA ALA A 478 17.87 6.16 -20.29
C ALA A 478 17.23 5.70 -21.60
N LYS A 479 17.81 4.66 -22.21
CA LYS A 479 17.33 4.06 -23.47
C LYS A 479 17.41 2.54 -23.40
N ARG A 480 16.44 1.90 -24.03
CA ARG A 480 16.35 0.45 -24.11
C ARG A 480 17.04 -0.07 -25.38
N PHE A 481 17.73 -1.20 -25.25
CA PHE A 481 18.27 -1.93 -26.39
C PHE A 481 18.08 -3.43 -26.26
N ILE A 482 18.20 -4.16 -27.37
CA ILE A 482 18.09 -5.62 -27.45
C ILE A 482 19.46 -6.18 -27.78
N LYS A 483 19.99 -7.04 -26.92
CA LYS A 483 21.19 -7.85 -27.20
C LYS A 483 20.76 -9.14 -27.88
N GLN A 484 21.31 -9.40 -29.05
CA GLN A 484 21.17 -10.67 -29.77
C GLN A 484 22.36 -11.59 -29.50
N ALA A 485 22.17 -12.89 -29.75
CA ALA A 485 23.27 -13.85 -29.78
C ALA A 485 24.29 -13.44 -30.85
N ASN A 486 25.55 -13.69 -30.59
CA ASN A 486 26.62 -13.49 -31.56
C ASN A 486 26.54 -14.52 -32.67
#